data_ecfc372d05c6443b08a5fa8866e29ae3
#
_entry.id   ecfc372d05c6443b08a5fa8866e29ae3
#
_cell.length_a   1.000
_cell.length_b   1.000
_cell.length_c   1.000
_cell.angle_alpha   90.00
_cell.angle_beta   90.00
_cell.angle_gamma   90.00
#
_symmetry.space_group_name_H-M   'P 1'
#
loop_
_entity.id
_entity.type
_entity.pdbx_description
1 polymer ?
#
loop_
_entity_poly.entity_id
_entity_poly.type
_entity_poly.pdbx_seq_one_letter_code
_entity_poly.pdbx_strand_id
1 'polypeptide(L)'
;MENRNQNTFTDYADKFIKSRKFRVAPSTLVNNKCKASALKRYFGETLISDICHSDILDLFDDLHERYANKTINEFMTVLRGTFKHAASDGAIGVSPMLDVKNFKACKVEPKPFSKAELNSLHSTHGCLHGKHALIMNVLTGVRISELIALTWEDIDLKRKEMFVRRAKVLSDYKTPKTEESIRKVELNELAIQVLLKQLKLTGHKAAREISVLQSDNKSRIKEHLQFVFYNSQTDAPFIHAAQFNKTFFKPFLEKAGVEHRGAGQLRHTFASQNLTAGISKEWIARQMGHSDTAMVDKHYGKWIAVDSPDYASASARNLSSTFDMKVSEPVSMTEISSEFVALIQALQAKPELLTLVQTLVGSQP
;
A
#
# COMPACT_ATOMS: atom_id res chain seq x y z
N MET A 1 16.05 -8.29 52.73
CA MET A 1 16.41 -8.13 51.31
C MET A 1 16.12 -9.43 50.58
N GLU A 2 14.91 -9.94 50.66
CA GLU A 2 14.49 -11.21 50.05
C GLU A 2 13.34 -10.93 49.10
N ASN A 3 13.35 -11.60 47.97
CA ASN A 3 12.29 -11.66 46.95
C ASN A 3 12.34 -10.70 45.76
N ARG A 4 13.48 -10.22 45.31
CA ARG A 4 13.56 -9.42 44.06
C ARG A 4 13.76 -10.25 42.76
N ASN A 5 13.98 -11.56 42.81
CA ASN A 5 14.46 -12.32 41.65
C ASN A 5 13.69 -13.60 41.29
N GLN A 6 12.40 -13.67 41.58
CA GLN A 6 11.59 -14.83 41.19
C GLN A 6 10.68 -14.60 39.97
N ASN A 7 10.79 -13.44 39.30
CA ASN A 7 9.96 -13.15 38.13
C ASN A 7 10.48 -13.86 36.88
N THR A 8 9.60 -14.56 36.22
CA THR A 8 9.87 -15.32 35.01
C THR A 8 9.85 -14.42 33.77
N PHE A 9 10.31 -14.95 32.64
CA PHE A 9 10.11 -14.28 31.34
C PHE A 9 8.64 -13.99 31.07
N THR A 10 7.75 -14.94 31.40
CA THR A 10 6.30 -14.81 31.28
C THR A 10 5.77 -13.57 31.99
N ASP A 11 6.19 -13.34 33.25
CA ASP A 11 5.73 -12.18 34.03
C ASP A 11 6.10 -10.85 33.36
N TYR A 12 7.33 -10.72 32.89
CA TYR A 12 7.79 -9.49 32.23
C TYR A 12 7.21 -9.30 30.84
N ALA A 13 6.99 -10.38 30.10
CA ALA A 13 6.27 -10.32 28.81
C ALA A 13 4.83 -9.83 29.01
N ASP A 14 4.16 -10.27 30.07
CA ASP A 14 2.80 -9.80 30.40
C ASP A 14 2.79 -8.34 30.88
N LYS A 15 3.77 -7.91 31.68
CA LYS A 15 3.97 -6.50 32.05
C LYS A 15 4.15 -5.65 30.79
N PHE A 16 4.99 -6.07 29.85
CA PHE A 16 5.17 -5.39 28.57
C PHE A 16 3.86 -5.26 27.80
N ILE A 17 3.14 -6.37 27.57
CA ILE A 17 1.87 -6.37 26.83
C ILE A 17 0.84 -5.45 27.51
N LYS A 18 0.74 -5.50 28.83
CA LYS A 18 -0.16 -4.62 29.61
C LYS A 18 0.18 -3.14 29.42
N SER A 19 1.48 -2.80 29.43
CA SER A 19 1.95 -1.43 29.21
C SER A 19 1.61 -0.87 27.83
N ARG A 20 1.41 -1.76 26.82
CA ARG A 20 1.09 -1.38 25.44
C ARG A 20 -0.39 -1.13 25.17
N LYS A 21 -1.29 -1.56 26.07
CA LYS A 21 -2.75 -1.64 25.83
C LYS A 21 -3.37 -0.40 25.19
N PHE A 22 -3.00 0.80 25.67
CA PHE A 22 -3.53 2.05 25.13
C PHE A 22 -2.50 2.89 24.36
N ARG A 23 -1.24 2.42 24.30
CA ARG A 23 -0.13 3.15 23.65
C ARG A 23 0.04 2.80 22.17
N VAL A 24 -0.58 1.70 21.73
CA VAL A 24 -0.48 1.25 20.34
C VAL A 24 -1.84 0.89 19.79
N ALA A 25 -1.94 0.90 18.46
CA ALA A 25 -3.17 0.48 17.80
C ALA A 25 -3.54 -0.98 18.14
N PRO A 26 -4.83 -1.34 18.23
CA PRO A 26 -5.27 -2.70 18.56
C PRO A 26 -4.64 -3.79 17.70
N SER A 27 -4.46 -3.55 16.39
CA SER A 27 -3.78 -4.51 15.50
C SER A 27 -2.32 -4.75 15.87
N THR A 28 -1.61 -3.71 16.29
CA THR A 28 -0.23 -3.83 16.79
C THR A 28 -0.20 -4.60 18.11
N LEU A 29 -1.16 -4.34 19.00
CA LEU A 29 -1.27 -5.07 20.26
C LEU A 29 -1.55 -6.57 20.03
N VAL A 30 -2.45 -6.90 19.11
CA VAL A 30 -2.75 -8.31 18.73
C VAL A 30 -1.48 -9.00 18.22
N ASN A 31 -0.73 -8.33 17.33
CA ASN A 31 0.53 -8.88 16.82
C ASN A 31 1.56 -9.08 17.95
N ASN A 32 1.73 -8.09 18.83
CA ASN A 32 2.63 -8.20 19.99
C ASN A 32 2.21 -9.35 20.91
N LYS A 33 0.91 -9.54 21.19
CA LYS A 33 0.40 -10.66 21.97
C LYS A 33 0.72 -12.01 21.33
N CYS A 34 0.54 -12.13 20.00
CA CYS A 34 0.87 -13.34 19.28
C CYS A 34 2.37 -13.69 19.41
N LYS A 35 3.26 -12.69 19.24
CA LYS A 35 4.70 -12.89 19.42
C LYS A 35 5.07 -13.20 20.87
N ALA A 36 4.48 -12.50 21.84
CA ALA A 36 4.69 -12.79 23.26
C ALA A 36 4.27 -14.22 23.61
N SER A 37 3.12 -14.69 23.10
CA SER A 37 2.67 -16.07 23.35
C SER A 37 3.64 -17.11 22.78
N ALA A 38 4.27 -16.86 21.65
CA ALA A 38 5.29 -17.75 21.10
C ALA A 38 6.58 -17.71 21.93
N LEU A 39 7.03 -16.53 22.35
CA LEU A 39 8.20 -16.37 23.20
C LEU A 39 8.01 -17.00 24.59
N LYS A 40 6.81 -16.91 25.16
CA LYS A 40 6.46 -17.58 26.41
C LYS A 40 6.51 -19.11 26.30
N ARG A 41 6.23 -19.69 25.12
CA ARG A 41 6.41 -21.13 24.90
C ARG A 41 7.88 -21.52 24.79
N TYR A 42 8.75 -20.60 24.40
CA TYR A 42 10.18 -20.85 24.28
C TYR A 42 10.90 -20.69 25.62
N PHE A 43 10.76 -19.54 26.27
CA PHE A 43 11.41 -19.26 27.55
C PHE A 43 10.62 -19.72 28.78
N GLY A 44 9.29 -19.84 28.65
CA GLY A 44 8.39 -20.35 29.69
C GLY A 44 8.58 -19.67 31.03
N GLU A 45 8.81 -20.50 32.04
CA GLU A 45 9.01 -20.13 33.44
C GLU A 45 10.50 -19.88 33.78
N THR A 46 11.38 -19.78 32.77
CA THR A 46 12.79 -19.43 33.00
C THR A 46 12.86 -18.07 33.68
N LEU A 47 13.65 -17.99 34.75
CA LEU A 47 13.86 -16.73 35.45
C LEU A 47 14.47 -15.71 34.49
N ILE A 48 13.98 -14.47 34.53
CA ILE A 48 14.41 -13.43 33.58
C ILE A 48 15.91 -13.13 33.74
N SER A 49 16.45 -13.34 34.95
CA SER A 49 17.87 -13.18 35.27
C SER A 49 18.77 -14.24 34.65
N ASP A 50 18.23 -15.40 34.35
CA ASP A 50 18.98 -16.56 33.87
C ASP A 50 19.09 -16.59 32.33
N ILE A 51 18.29 -15.77 31.65
CA ILE A 51 18.31 -15.65 30.19
C ILE A 51 19.52 -14.79 29.78
N CYS A 52 20.49 -15.43 29.14
CA CYS A 52 21.69 -14.76 28.67
C CYS A 52 21.64 -14.41 27.16
N HIS A 53 22.68 -13.76 26.66
CA HIS A 53 22.77 -13.37 25.27
C HIS A 53 22.79 -14.57 24.31
N SER A 54 23.43 -15.68 24.69
CA SER A 54 23.50 -16.91 23.88
C SER A 54 22.10 -17.50 23.66
N ASP A 55 21.22 -17.51 24.68
CA ASP A 55 19.85 -18.01 24.56
C ASP A 55 19.04 -17.19 23.56
N ILE A 56 19.35 -15.90 23.44
CA ILE A 56 18.70 -15.03 22.43
C ILE A 56 19.19 -15.36 21.02
N LEU A 57 20.48 -15.70 20.85
CA LEU A 57 21.04 -16.11 19.56
C LEU A 57 20.44 -17.45 19.10
N ASP A 58 20.38 -18.44 20.01
CA ASP A 58 19.77 -19.74 19.75
C ASP A 58 18.29 -19.61 19.35
N LEU A 59 17.54 -18.74 20.04
CA LEU A 59 16.16 -18.40 19.63
C LEU A 59 16.11 -17.84 18.21
N PHE A 60 17.06 -16.96 17.82
CA PHE A 60 17.02 -16.40 16.48
C PHE A 60 17.34 -17.44 15.42
N ASP A 61 18.23 -18.38 15.68
CA ASP A 61 18.51 -19.49 14.77
C ASP A 61 17.25 -20.34 14.56
N ASP A 62 16.54 -20.72 15.62
CA ASP A 62 15.26 -21.41 15.54
C ASP A 62 14.19 -20.61 14.78
N LEU A 63 14.15 -19.29 14.97
CA LEU A 63 13.20 -18.43 14.28
C LEU A 63 13.52 -18.27 12.78
N HIS A 64 14.82 -18.28 12.40
CA HIS A 64 15.23 -18.19 11.01
C HIS A 64 14.79 -19.39 10.16
N GLU A 65 14.67 -20.56 10.77
CA GLU A 65 14.14 -21.74 10.07
C GLU A 65 12.67 -21.58 9.63
N ARG A 66 11.91 -20.70 10.30
CA ARG A 66 10.44 -20.62 10.16
C ARG A 66 9.93 -19.26 9.66
N TYR A 67 10.68 -18.20 9.87
CA TYR A 67 10.21 -16.84 9.66
C TYR A 67 11.18 -15.97 8.87
N ALA A 68 10.62 -15.10 8.04
CA ALA A 68 11.39 -14.05 7.38
C ALA A 68 11.87 -12.98 8.39
N ASN A 69 13.00 -12.33 8.09
CA ASN A 69 13.63 -11.31 8.94
C ASN A 69 12.68 -10.22 9.44
N LYS A 70 11.70 -9.80 8.61
CA LYS A 70 10.68 -8.85 9.04
C LYS A 70 9.87 -9.36 10.25
N THR A 71 9.50 -10.63 10.24
CA THR A 71 8.75 -11.25 11.33
C THR A 71 9.62 -11.44 12.57
N ILE A 72 10.91 -11.79 12.38
CA ILE A 72 11.86 -11.91 13.49
C ILE A 72 12.07 -10.55 14.17
N ASN A 73 12.17 -9.46 13.40
CA ASN A 73 12.23 -8.11 13.97
C ASN A 73 10.98 -7.72 14.80
N GLU A 74 9.82 -8.32 14.51
CA GLU A 74 8.64 -8.16 15.35
C GLU A 74 8.76 -8.92 16.69
N PHE A 75 9.38 -10.11 16.70
CA PHE A 75 9.76 -10.81 17.94
C PHE A 75 10.77 -9.99 18.76
N MET A 76 11.79 -9.44 18.11
CA MET A 76 12.78 -8.58 18.77
C MET A 76 12.14 -7.36 19.45
N THR A 77 11.07 -6.81 18.88
CA THR A 77 10.34 -5.69 19.48
C THR A 77 9.74 -6.11 20.83
N VAL A 78 9.20 -7.33 20.94
CA VAL A 78 8.64 -7.84 22.18
C VAL A 78 9.75 -8.16 23.17
N LEU A 79 10.83 -8.85 22.75
CA LEU A 79 12.00 -9.17 23.58
C LEU A 79 12.60 -7.90 24.20
N ARG A 80 12.92 -6.90 23.37
CA ARG A 80 13.47 -5.62 23.86
C ARG A 80 12.55 -4.96 24.90
N GLY A 81 11.24 -4.98 24.63
CA GLY A 81 10.26 -4.43 25.57
C GLY A 81 10.22 -5.19 26.90
N THR A 82 10.24 -6.51 26.85
CA THR A 82 10.24 -7.41 28.02
C THR A 82 11.49 -7.17 28.87
N PHE A 83 12.67 -7.25 28.28
CA PHE A 83 13.94 -7.05 29.01
C PHE A 83 14.14 -5.61 29.47
N LYS A 84 13.61 -4.61 28.75
CA LYS A 84 13.59 -3.22 29.20
C LYS A 84 12.80 -3.07 30.51
N HIS A 85 11.64 -3.71 30.64
CA HIS A 85 10.87 -3.69 31.88
C HIS A 85 11.64 -4.40 33.01
N ALA A 86 12.26 -5.56 32.72
CA ALA A 86 13.06 -6.27 33.72
C ALA A 86 14.26 -5.44 34.23
N ALA A 87 14.98 -4.78 33.33
CA ALA A 87 16.07 -3.88 33.69
C ALA A 87 15.58 -2.66 34.49
N SER A 88 14.46 -2.05 34.10
CA SER A 88 13.89 -0.91 34.81
C SER A 88 13.40 -1.26 36.21
N ASP A 89 12.95 -2.49 36.43
CA ASP A 89 12.53 -3.00 37.75
C ASP A 89 13.73 -3.50 38.56
N GLY A 90 14.97 -3.49 38.02
CA GLY A 90 16.19 -3.97 38.68
C GLY A 90 16.29 -5.50 38.78
N ALA A 91 15.48 -6.26 38.03
CA ALA A 91 15.54 -7.71 38.00
C ALA A 91 16.76 -8.25 37.23
N ILE A 92 17.26 -7.49 36.27
CA ILE A 92 18.50 -7.74 35.53
C ILE A 92 19.35 -6.49 35.48
N GLY A 93 20.69 -6.64 35.51
CA GLY A 93 21.60 -5.50 35.42
C GLY A 93 21.74 -4.99 33.98
N VAL A 94 21.87 -5.90 33.01
CA VAL A 94 22.05 -5.59 31.59
C VAL A 94 21.08 -6.44 30.78
N SER A 95 20.50 -5.84 29.75
CA SER A 95 19.60 -6.57 28.86
C SER A 95 20.36 -7.52 27.95
N PRO A 96 19.98 -8.81 27.82
CA PRO A 96 20.57 -9.73 26.85
C PRO A 96 20.35 -9.31 25.40
N MET A 97 19.46 -8.35 25.15
CA MET A 97 19.22 -7.73 23.85
C MET A 97 20.09 -6.49 23.57
N LEU A 98 21.05 -6.18 24.47
CA LEU A 98 21.98 -5.06 24.26
C LEU A 98 22.76 -5.30 22.96
N ASP A 99 22.92 -4.27 22.15
CA ASP A 99 23.62 -4.27 20.86
C ASP A 99 23.08 -5.23 19.77
N VAL A 100 22.02 -5.97 20.04
CA VAL A 100 21.36 -6.80 19.02
C VAL A 100 20.65 -5.91 18.00
N LYS A 101 21.16 -5.89 16.76
CA LYS A 101 20.60 -5.09 15.67
C LYS A 101 19.46 -5.84 14.95
N ASN A 102 18.55 -5.09 14.33
CA ASN A 102 17.53 -5.68 13.50
C ASN A 102 18.14 -6.36 12.26
N PHE A 103 17.58 -7.50 11.89
CA PHE A 103 17.94 -8.19 10.66
C PHE A 103 17.46 -7.38 9.44
N LYS A 104 18.28 -7.38 8.38
CA LYS A 104 17.93 -6.72 7.13
C LYS A 104 16.74 -7.43 6.49
N ALA A 105 15.60 -6.79 6.46
CA ALA A 105 14.40 -7.34 5.83
C ALA A 105 14.44 -7.12 4.32
N CYS A 106 14.14 -8.17 3.56
CA CYS A 106 13.92 -8.06 2.13
C CYS A 106 12.66 -7.22 1.86
N LYS A 107 12.79 -6.24 0.98
CA LYS A 107 11.63 -5.46 0.50
C LYS A 107 10.89 -6.30 -0.52
N VAL A 108 9.63 -6.62 -0.22
CA VAL A 108 8.73 -7.19 -1.21
C VAL A 108 8.27 -6.07 -2.14
N GLU A 109 8.59 -6.19 -3.42
CA GLU A 109 8.14 -5.21 -4.40
C GLU A 109 6.62 -5.34 -4.64
N PRO A 110 5.91 -4.21 -4.79
CA PRO A 110 4.52 -4.25 -5.22
C PRO A 110 4.37 -4.98 -6.56
N LYS A 111 3.25 -5.69 -6.73
CA LYS A 111 2.85 -6.34 -7.98
C LYS A 111 1.50 -5.75 -8.44
N PRO A 112 1.47 -4.52 -9.00
CA PRO A 112 0.24 -3.92 -9.49
C PRO A 112 -0.34 -4.74 -10.65
N PHE A 113 -1.62 -4.58 -10.89
CA PHE A 113 -2.31 -5.21 -12.03
C PHE A 113 -2.00 -4.44 -13.32
N SER A 114 -1.68 -5.18 -14.37
CA SER A 114 -1.50 -4.64 -15.72
C SER A 114 -2.84 -4.22 -16.35
N LYS A 115 -2.81 -3.45 -17.43
CA LYS A 115 -4.02 -3.07 -18.19
C LYS A 115 -4.76 -4.30 -18.71
N ALA A 116 -4.05 -5.33 -19.20
CA ALA A 116 -4.65 -6.56 -19.67
C ALA A 116 -5.39 -7.32 -18.57
N GLU A 117 -4.77 -7.44 -17.36
CA GLU A 117 -5.41 -8.04 -16.19
C GLU A 117 -6.63 -7.26 -15.74
N LEU A 118 -6.56 -5.92 -15.70
CA LEU A 118 -7.72 -5.07 -15.35
C LEU A 118 -8.87 -5.25 -16.35
N ASN A 119 -8.59 -5.37 -17.64
CA ASN A 119 -9.59 -5.65 -18.68
C ASN A 119 -10.22 -7.03 -18.48
N SER A 120 -9.41 -8.06 -18.17
CA SER A 120 -9.91 -9.40 -17.84
C SER A 120 -10.82 -9.36 -16.60
N LEU A 121 -10.43 -8.66 -15.55
CA LEU A 121 -11.26 -8.46 -14.35
C LEU A 121 -12.53 -7.70 -14.67
N HIS A 122 -12.47 -6.69 -15.53
CA HIS A 122 -13.66 -5.91 -15.93
C HIS A 122 -14.64 -6.75 -16.73
N SER A 123 -14.20 -7.58 -17.67
CA SER A 123 -15.06 -8.43 -18.52
C SER A 123 -15.61 -9.65 -17.78
N THR A 124 -14.95 -10.12 -16.72
CA THR A 124 -15.37 -11.31 -15.98
C THR A 124 -16.70 -11.09 -15.26
N HIS A 125 -17.65 -12.01 -15.46
CA HIS A 125 -18.92 -12.00 -14.74
C HIS A 125 -18.74 -12.45 -13.29
N GLY A 126 -19.38 -11.75 -12.36
CA GLY A 126 -19.28 -12.05 -10.94
C GLY A 126 -20.18 -11.19 -10.06
N CYS A 127 -20.02 -11.30 -8.75
CA CYS A 127 -20.76 -10.52 -7.79
C CYS A 127 -20.53 -9.01 -7.98
N LEU A 128 -21.61 -8.27 -8.26
CA LEU A 128 -21.56 -6.83 -8.54
C LEU A 128 -21.00 -6.03 -7.37
N HIS A 129 -21.37 -6.32 -6.11
CA HIS A 129 -20.84 -5.63 -4.92
C HIS A 129 -19.32 -5.70 -4.84
N GLY A 130 -18.77 -6.90 -5.00
CA GLY A 130 -17.33 -7.11 -4.97
C GLY A 130 -16.62 -6.46 -6.17
N LYS A 131 -17.22 -6.58 -7.37
CA LYS A 131 -16.68 -5.98 -8.60
C LYS A 131 -16.64 -4.46 -8.51
N HIS A 132 -17.72 -3.82 -8.02
CA HIS A 132 -17.76 -2.38 -7.81
C HIS A 132 -16.71 -1.95 -6.75
N ALA A 133 -16.56 -2.72 -5.65
CA ALA A 133 -15.54 -2.45 -4.64
C ALA A 133 -14.12 -2.53 -5.22
N LEU A 134 -13.83 -3.55 -6.06
CA LEU A 134 -12.56 -3.68 -6.75
C LEU A 134 -12.28 -2.47 -7.64
N ILE A 135 -13.23 -2.12 -8.52
CA ILE A 135 -13.08 -1.00 -9.46
C ILE A 135 -12.90 0.32 -8.69
N MET A 136 -13.71 0.57 -7.67
CA MET A 136 -13.57 1.76 -6.81
C MET A 136 -12.19 1.83 -6.16
N ASN A 137 -11.62 0.70 -5.73
CA ASN A 137 -10.28 0.69 -5.14
C ASN A 137 -9.20 1.09 -6.16
N VAL A 138 -9.30 0.58 -7.40
CA VAL A 138 -8.39 0.96 -8.51
C VAL A 138 -8.56 2.43 -8.91
N LEU A 139 -9.78 2.97 -8.87
CA LEU A 139 -10.05 4.35 -9.29
C LEU A 139 -9.69 5.40 -8.23
N THR A 140 -9.62 5.02 -6.96
CA THR A 140 -9.44 5.97 -5.84
C THR A 140 -8.17 5.75 -5.03
N GLY A 141 -7.54 4.59 -5.14
CA GLY A 141 -6.32 4.25 -4.42
C GLY A 141 -6.47 4.16 -2.89
N VAL A 142 -7.69 4.11 -2.35
CA VAL A 142 -7.91 3.97 -0.90
C VAL A 142 -7.45 2.59 -0.40
N ARG A 143 -7.16 2.47 0.90
CA ARG A 143 -6.86 1.15 1.47
C ARG A 143 -8.12 0.29 1.48
N ILE A 144 -7.97 -1.02 1.28
CA ILE A 144 -9.14 -1.92 1.32
C ILE A 144 -9.91 -1.83 2.65
N SER A 145 -9.21 -1.59 3.76
CA SER A 145 -9.84 -1.38 5.07
C SER A 145 -10.64 -0.08 5.18
N GLU A 146 -10.28 0.93 4.40
CA GLU A 146 -11.01 2.21 4.26
C GLU A 146 -12.22 2.00 3.35
N LEU A 147 -12.03 1.31 2.22
CA LEU A 147 -13.11 1.04 1.25
C LEU A 147 -14.26 0.24 1.86
N ILE A 148 -13.98 -0.83 2.61
CA ILE A 148 -15.03 -1.65 3.22
C ILE A 148 -15.72 -0.97 4.41
N ALA A 149 -15.16 0.14 4.91
CA ALA A 149 -15.75 0.99 5.94
C ALA A 149 -16.46 2.22 5.37
N LEU A 150 -16.49 2.37 4.04
CA LEU A 150 -17.12 3.50 3.36
C LEU A 150 -18.64 3.44 3.51
N THR A 151 -19.22 4.59 3.78
CA THR A 151 -20.67 4.75 3.95
C THR A 151 -21.22 5.82 3.01
N TRP A 152 -22.51 5.84 2.77
CA TRP A 152 -23.12 6.81 1.86
C TRP A 152 -23.03 8.24 2.41
N GLU A 153 -22.98 8.41 3.73
CA GLU A 153 -22.77 9.69 4.40
C GLU A 153 -21.35 10.27 4.17
N ASP A 154 -20.43 9.46 3.66
CA ASP A 154 -19.08 9.89 3.30
C ASP A 154 -18.97 10.37 1.85
N ILE A 155 -20.02 10.28 1.04
CA ILE A 155 -19.98 10.52 -0.41
C ILE A 155 -20.81 11.75 -0.78
N ASP A 156 -20.17 12.73 -1.40
CA ASP A 156 -20.83 13.85 -2.06
C ASP A 156 -20.74 13.71 -3.58
N LEU A 157 -21.78 13.13 -4.18
CA LEU A 157 -21.85 12.94 -5.63
C LEU A 157 -21.92 14.25 -6.41
N LYS A 158 -22.45 15.33 -5.82
CA LYS A 158 -22.56 16.65 -6.48
C LYS A 158 -21.19 17.31 -6.59
N ARG A 159 -20.41 17.25 -5.49
CA ARG A 159 -19.04 17.77 -5.45
C ARG A 159 -18.01 16.81 -6.03
N LYS A 160 -18.41 15.58 -6.37
CA LYS A 160 -17.54 14.50 -6.82
C LYS A 160 -16.43 14.21 -5.82
N GLU A 161 -16.79 14.06 -4.56
CA GLU A 161 -15.86 13.88 -3.45
C GLU A 161 -16.31 12.73 -2.54
N MET A 162 -15.37 12.03 -1.96
CA MET A 162 -15.64 11.13 -0.85
C MET A 162 -14.64 11.38 0.29
N PHE A 163 -15.07 11.15 1.51
CA PHE A 163 -14.29 11.34 2.72
C PHE A 163 -13.86 10.02 3.31
N VAL A 164 -12.57 9.83 3.52
CA VAL A 164 -12.04 8.68 4.25
C VAL A 164 -11.99 9.05 5.73
N ARG A 165 -13.04 8.69 6.48
CA ARG A 165 -13.16 8.99 7.90
C ARG A 165 -12.90 7.79 8.80
N ARG A 166 -13.00 6.58 8.26
CA ARG A 166 -12.94 5.33 9.01
C ARG A 166 -12.18 4.26 8.26
N ALA A 167 -11.68 3.28 9.01
CA ALA A 167 -11.13 2.04 8.48
C ALA A 167 -11.61 0.85 9.31
N LYS A 168 -11.92 -0.26 8.67
CA LYS A 168 -12.27 -1.53 9.34
C LYS A 168 -11.00 -2.36 9.50
N VAL A 169 -10.51 -2.48 10.73
CA VAL A 169 -9.27 -3.20 11.03
C VAL A 169 -9.56 -4.24 12.11
N LEU A 170 -9.29 -5.50 11.84
CA LEU A 170 -9.75 -6.61 12.65
C LEU A 170 -11.28 -6.54 12.82
N SER A 171 -11.77 -6.59 14.04
CA SER A 171 -13.20 -6.45 14.37
C SER A 171 -13.67 -5.00 14.52
N ASP A 172 -12.75 -4.05 14.61
CA ASP A 172 -13.08 -2.66 14.98
C ASP A 172 -13.19 -1.72 13.77
N TYR A 173 -14.18 -0.83 13.81
CA TYR A 173 -14.11 0.43 13.08
C TYR A 173 -13.27 1.40 13.88
N LYS A 174 -12.36 2.11 13.22
CA LYS A 174 -11.51 3.10 13.86
C LYS A 174 -11.26 4.30 12.96
N THR A 175 -11.03 5.45 13.57
CA THR A 175 -10.51 6.62 12.87
C THR A 175 -9.10 6.34 12.33
N PRO A 176 -8.67 6.96 11.23
CA PRO A 176 -7.29 6.93 10.78
C PRO A 176 -6.32 7.39 11.87
N LYS A 177 -5.04 6.99 11.76
CA LYS A 177 -4.05 7.23 12.82
C LYS A 177 -3.66 8.69 12.99
N THR A 178 -3.73 9.48 11.94
CA THR A 178 -3.36 10.89 11.92
C THR A 178 -4.49 11.70 11.29
N GLU A 179 -4.56 12.98 11.59
CA GLU A 179 -5.57 13.89 11.02
C GLU A 179 -5.43 13.99 9.50
N GLU A 180 -4.20 13.97 8.97
CA GLU A 180 -3.95 13.97 7.52
C GLU A 180 -4.47 12.70 6.83
N SER A 181 -4.65 11.62 7.59
CA SER A 181 -5.25 10.38 7.07
C SER A 181 -6.76 10.47 6.92
N ILE A 182 -7.41 11.42 7.64
CA ILE A 182 -8.79 11.85 7.36
C ILE A 182 -8.69 12.79 6.17
N ARG A 183 -9.10 12.29 5.01
CA ARG A 183 -8.89 13.01 3.76
C ARG A 183 -10.08 13.00 2.87
N LYS A 184 -10.12 14.00 2.04
CA LYS A 184 -10.98 14.07 0.88
C LYS A 184 -10.30 13.36 -0.29
N VAL A 185 -11.05 12.53 -0.99
CA VAL A 185 -10.65 11.84 -2.23
C VAL A 185 -11.55 12.35 -3.35
N GLU A 186 -10.94 12.85 -4.41
CA GLU A 186 -11.64 13.31 -5.59
C GLU A 186 -12.13 12.12 -6.41
N LEU A 187 -13.37 12.18 -6.88
CA LEU A 187 -14.02 11.13 -7.66
C LEU A 187 -14.05 11.52 -9.14
N ASN A 188 -13.42 10.71 -9.98
CA ASN A 188 -13.54 10.87 -11.42
C ASN A 188 -14.91 10.34 -11.92
N GLU A 189 -15.24 10.60 -13.18
CA GLU A 189 -16.53 10.22 -13.79
C GLU A 189 -16.79 8.71 -13.74
N LEU A 190 -15.75 7.89 -13.86
CA LEU A 190 -15.88 6.42 -13.78
C LEU A 190 -16.24 5.98 -12.36
N ALA A 191 -15.64 6.59 -11.34
CA ALA A 191 -15.98 6.33 -9.94
C ALA A 191 -17.43 6.72 -9.63
N ILE A 192 -17.89 7.87 -10.13
CA ILE A 192 -19.30 8.30 -10.00
C ILE A 192 -20.24 7.29 -10.66
N GLN A 193 -19.95 6.83 -11.88
CA GLN A 193 -20.77 5.82 -12.54
C GLN A 193 -20.86 4.51 -11.75
N VAL A 194 -19.75 4.06 -11.17
CA VAL A 194 -19.72 2.85 -10.32
C VAL A 194 -20.54 3.08 -9.06
N LEU A 195 -20.41 4.24 -8.41
CA LEU A 195 -21.18 4.58 -7.21
C LEU A 195 -22.68 4.67 -7.50
N LEU A 196 -23.11 5.26 -8.62
CA LEU A 196 -24.51 5.30 -9.02
C LEU A 196 -25.09 3.89 -9.26
N LYS A 197 -24.32 2.97 -9.85
CA LYS A 197 -24.72 1.55 -9.97
C LYS A 197 -24.78 0.88 -8.59
N GLN A 198 -23.82 1.17 -7.72
CA GLN A 198 -23.77 0.62 -6.35
C GLN A 198 -24.91 1.15 -5.48
N LEU A 199 -25.33 2.41 -5.66
CA LEU A 199 -26.45 3.03 -4.95
C LEU A 199 -27.76 2.26 -5.18
N LYS A 200 -27.99 1.75 -6.40
CA LYS A 200 -29.14 0.91 -6.71
C LYS A 200 -29.13 -0.41 -5.92
N LEU A 201 -27.96 -0.91 -5.53
CA LEU A 201 -27.80 -2.17 -4.79
C LEU A 201 -27.87 -1.98 -3.28
N THR A 202 -27.41 -0.85 -2.74
CA THR A 202 -27.26 -0.67 -1.29
C THR A 202 -27.85 0.62 -0.73
N GLY A 203 -28.28 1.56 -1.57
CA GLY A 203 -28.85 2.83 -1.13
C GLY A 203 -30.20 2.71 -0.40
N HIS A 204 -30.87 1.55 -0.51
CA HIS A 204 -32.12 1.24 0.20
C HIS A 204 -31.88 0.45 1.51
N LYS A 205 -30.64 0.02 1.78
CA LYS A 205 -30.36 -0.79 2.98
C LYS A 205 -30.37 0.08 4.22
N ALA A 206 -30.89 -0.47 5.31
CA ALA A 206 -30.95 0.24 6.59
C ALA A 206 -29.56 0.62 7.12
N ALA A 207 -29.48 1.81 7.69
CA ALA A 207 -28.31 2.22 8.44
C ALA A 207 -28.09 1.32 9.66
N ARG A 208 -26.83 1.16 10.07
CA ARG A 208 -26.42 0.30 11.19
C ARG A 208 -25.67 1.12 12.24
N GLU A 209 -25.96 0.88 13.50
CA GLU A 209 -25.15 1.43 14.58
C GLU A 209 -23.80 0.71 14.64
N ILE A 210 -22.74 1.47 14.61
CA ILE A 210 -21.37 0.99 14.79
C ILE A 210 -20.66 1.77 15.89
N SER A 211 -19.69 1.13 16.52
CA SER A 211 -18.82 1.75 17.51
C SER A 211 -17.44 2.03 16.89
N VAL A 212 -17.07 3.30 16.75
CA VAL A 212 -15.83 3.75 16.13
C VAL A 212 -14.79 4.11 17.19
N LEU A 213 -13.70 3.35 17.23
CA LEU A 213 -12.56 3.60 18.10
C LEU A 213 -11.81 4.87 17.63
N GLN A 214 -11.59 5.80 18.54
CA GLN A 214 -10.93 7.06 18.25
C GLN A 214 -9.40 6.92 18.24
N SER A 215 -8.70 8.00 17.85
CA SER A 215 -7.24 8.06 17.73
C SER A 215 -6.49 7.82 19.04
N ASP A 216 -7.15 8.08 20.19
CA ASP A 216 -6.62 7.80 21.53
C ASP A 216 -6.55 6.30 21.88
N ASN A 217 -7.03 5.42 21.01
CA ASN A 217 -7.14 3.96 21.19
C ASN A 217 -7.97 3.55 22.44
N LYS A 218 -8.81 4.42 22.96
CA LYS A 218 -9.61 4.20 24.17
C LYS A 218 -11.06 4.60 23.96
N SER A 219 -11.31 5.83 23.55
CA SER A 219 -12.65 6.40 23.39
C SER A 219 -13.37 5.77 22.20
N ARG A 220 -14.69 5.62 22.31
CA ARG A 220 -15.53 5.11 21.23
C ARG A 220 -16.73 6.03 21.03
N ILE A 221 -17.04 6.31 19.78
CA ILE A 221 -18.22 7.08 19.36
C ILE A 221 -19.15 6.13 18.61
N LYS A 222 -20.44 6.17 18.95
CA LYS A 222 -21.47 5.47 18.22
C LYS A 222 -21.91 6.31 17.02
N GLU A 223 -21.94 5.68 15.86
CA GLU A 223 -22.41 6.30 14.61
C GLU A 223 -23.46 5.39 13.98
N HIS A 224 -24.48 5.97 13.36
CA HIS A 224 -25.54 5.27 12.65
C HIS A 224 -25.39 5.52 11.16
N LEU A 225 -24.92 4.53 10.40
CA LEU A 225 -24.35 4.72 9.07
C LEU A 225 -24.82 3.65 8.07
N GLN A 226 -24.97 4.06 6.82
CA GLN A 226 -25.39 3.22 5.71
C GLN A 226 -24.19 2.82 4.85
N PHE A 227 -23.80 1.54 4.87
CA PHE A 227 -22.62 1.06 4.17
C PHE A 227 -22.80 1.01 2.64
N VAL A 228 -21.71 1.31 1.91
CA VAL A 228 -21.66 1.23 0.45
C VAL A 228 -21.47 -0.20 -0.02
N PHE A 229 -20.54 -0.94 0.59
CA PHE A 229 -20.17 -2.29 0.13
C PHE A 229 -20.56 -3.37 1.13
N TYR A 230 -21.15 -4.44 0.59
CA TYR A 230 -21.65 -5.58 1.34
C TYR A 230 -20.99 -6.87 0.85
N ASN A 231 -20.84 -7.83 1.74
CA ASN A 231 -20.55 -9.21 1.37
C ASN A 231 -21.84 -9.88 0.90
N SER A 232 -21.91 -10.24 -0.38
CA SER A 232 -23.09 -10.87 -0.99
C SER A 232 -23.47 -12.21 -0.40
N GLN A 233 -22.53 -12.93 0.26
CA GLN A 233 -22.82 -14.22 0.89
C GLN A 233 -23.56 -14.07 2.21
N THR A 234 -23.34 -12.95 2.92
CA THR A 234 -23.93 -12.73 4.26
C THR A 234 -24.94 -11.60 4.29
N ASP A 235 -25.08 -10.88 3.18
CA ASP A 235 -25.86 -9.64 3.06
C ASP A 235 -25.60 -8.62 4.19
N ALA A 236 -24.32 -8.57 4.63
CA ALA A 236 -23.84 -7.69 5.69
C ALA A 236 -22.59 -6.95 5.23
N PRO A 237 -22.25 -5.78 5.82
CA PRO A 237 -20.96 -5.12 5.59
C PRO A 237 -19.79 -6.08 5.85
N PHE A 238 -18.71 -5.93 5.09
CA PHE A 238 -17.52 -6.77 5.32
C PHE A 238 -16.97 -6.59 6.74
N ILE A 239 -16.66 -7.69 7.40
CA ILE A 239 -16.16 -7.68 8.79
C ILE A 239 -14.66 -7.32 8.88
N HIS A 240 -13.88 -7.57 7.82
CA HIS A 240 -12.47 -7.18 7.69
C HIS A 240 -11.96 -7.45 6.26
N ALA A 241 -10.81 -6.87 5.91
CA ALA A 241 -10.20 -7.01 4.58
C ALA A 241 -9.89 -8.47 4.19
N ALA A 242 -9.56 -9.34 5.15
CA ALA A 242 -9.32 -10.75 4.89
C ALA A 242 -10.59 -11.50 4.46
N GLN A 243 -11.77 -11.11 4.97
CA GLN A 243 -13.04 -11.66 4.49
C GLN A 243 -13.28 -11.26 3.04
N PHE A 244 -13.14 -9.98 2.69
CA PHE A 244 -13.25 -9.52 1.30
C PHE A 244 -12.33 -10.33 0.38
N ASN A 245 -11.09 -10.55 0.80
CA ASN A 245 -10.10 -11.30 0.04
C ASN A 245 -10.54 -12.77 -0.16
N LYS A 246 -11.01 -13.43 0.92
CA LYS A 246 -11.40 -14.84 0.91
C LYS A 246 -12.71 -15.08 0.18
N THR A 247 -13.74 -14.25 0.41
CA THR A 247 -15.11 -14.53 -0.06
C THR A 247 -15.38 -13.98 -1.47
N PHE A 248 -14.61 -12.98 -1.90
CA PHE A 248 -14.79 -12.38 -3.23
C PHE A 248 -13.49 -12.34 -4.03
N PHE A 249 -12.46 -11.65 -3.52
CA PHE A 249 -11.35 -11.21 -4.36
C PHE A 249 -10.53 -12.36 -4.93
N LYS A 250 -10.10 -13.33 -4.08
CA LYS A 250 -9.33 -14.50 -4.53
C LYS A 250 -10.11 -15.36 -5.54
N PRO A 251 -11.35 -15.80 -5.26
CA PRO A 251 -12.14 -16.57 -6.24
C PRO A 251 -12.41 -15.80 -7.53
N PHE A 252 -12.55 -14.48 -7.45
CA PHE A 252 -12.79 -13.65 -8.62
C PHE A 252 -11.55 -13.52 -9.52
N LEU A 253 -10.34 -13.40 -8.93
CA LEU A 253 -9.08 -13.45 -9.68
C LEU A 253 -8.90 -14.79 -10.38
N GLU A 254 -9.14 -15.89 -9.68
CA GLU A 254 -9.08 -17.26 -10.25
C GLU A 254 -10.03 -17.41 -11.44
N LYS A 255 -11.28 -16.94 -11.31
CA LYS A 255 -12.27 -16.94 -12.39
C LYS A 255 -11.83 -16.10 -13.60
N ALA A 256 -11.13 -15.00 -13.37
CA ALA A 256 -10.64 -14.10 -14.42
C ALA A 256 -9.33 -14.59 -15.07
N GLY A 257 -8.74 -15.70 -14.61
CA GLY A 257 -7.45 -16.19 -15.07
C GLY A 257 -6.28 -15.27 -14.68
N VAL A 258 -6.43 -14.50 -13.58
CA VAL A 258 -5.43 -13.54 -13.11
C VAL A 258 -4.69 -14.10 -11.89
N GLU A 259 -3.36 -14.00 -11.90
CA GLU A 259 -2.52 -14.46 -10.78
C GLU A 259 -2.96 -13.86 -9.46
N HIS A 260 -3.10 -14.73 -8.43
CA HIS A 260 -3.53 -14.29 -7.11
C HIS A 260 -2.48 -13.40 -6.43
N ARG A 261 -2.93 -12.24 -6.01
CA ARG A 261 -2.20 -11.31 -5.13
C ARG A 261 -3.19 -10.60 -4.21
N GLY A 262 -2.74 -10.15 -3.05
CA GLY A 262 -3.64 -9.53 -2.05
C GLY A 262 -4.33 -8.26 -2.57
N ALA A 263 -5.55 -7.98 -2.11
CA ALA A 263 -6.34 -6.80 -2.53
C ALA A 263 -5.63 -5.45 -2.29
N GLY A 264 -4.60 -5.40 -1.42
CA GLY A 264 -3.74 -4.22 -1.28
C GLY A 264 -3.04 -3.80 -2.58
N GLN A 265 -2.86 -4.74 -3.53
CA GLN A 265 -2.25 -4.44 -4.83
C GLN A 265 -3.12 -3.55 -5.73
N LEU A 266 -4.45 -3.49 -5.50
CA LEU A 266 -5.33 -2.56 -6.21
C LEU A 266 -4.93 -1.09 -5.96
N ARG A 267 -4.54 -0.77 -4.72
CA ARG A 267 -4.03 0.57 -4.37
C ARG A 267 -2.67 0.83 -5.04
N HIS A 268 -1.82 -0.17 -5.14
CA HIS A 268 -0.56 -0.06 -5.89
C HIS A 268 -0.83 0.13 -7.39
N THR A 269 -1.87 -0.51 -7.91
CA THR A 269 -2.34 -0.34 -9.29
C THR A 269 -2.79 1.08 -9.58
N PHE A 270 -3.59 1.69 -8.67
CA PHE A 270 -3.96 3.11 -8.78
C PHE A 270 -2.73 3.99 -8.95
N ALA A 271 -1.72 3.84 -8.07
CA ALA A 271 -0.53 4.68 -8.13
C ALA A 271 0.30 4.45 -9.39
N SER A 272 0.56 3.18 -9.76
CA SER A 272 1.40 2.87 -10.91
C SER A 272 0.74 3.31 -12.23
N GLN A 273 -0.56 3.04 -12.43
CA GLN A 273 -1.27 3.42 -13.65
C GLN A 273 -1.35 4.96 -13.81
N ASN A 274 -1.59 5.70 -12.73
CA ASN A 274 -1.62 7.16 -12.79
C ASN A 274 -0.22 7.76 -13.02
N LEU A 275 0.83 7.22 -12.38
CA LEU A 275 2.21 7.65 -12.65
C LEU A 275 2.63 7.41 -14.09
N THR A 276 2.33 6.21 -14.61
CA THR A 276 2.59 5.87 -16.02
C THR A 276 1.85 6.81 -16.98
N ALA A 277 0.65 7.26 -16.61
CA ALA A 277 -0.11 8.25 -17.37
C ALA A 277 0.38 9.70 -17.20
N GLY A 278 1.44 9.96 -16.42
CA GLY A 278 1.99 11.30 -16.20
C GLY A 278 1.22 12.17 -15.21
N ILE A 279 0.33 11.57 -14.41
CA ILE A 279 -0.42 12.29 -13.37
C ILE A 279 0.54 12.69 -12.24
N SER A 280 0.36 13.92 -11.73
CA SER A 280 1.19 14.52 -10.68
C SER A 280 1.32 13.59 -9.45
N LYS A 281 2.56 13.40 -8.98
CA LYS A 281 2.87 12.63 -7.77
C LYS A 281 2.23 13.21 -6.52
N GLU A 282 2.14 14.53 -6.45
CA GLU A 282 1.53 15.27 -5.35
C GLU A 282 0.04 14.96 -5.26
N TRP A 283 -0.65 14.94 -6.42
CA TRP A 283 -2.05 14.56 -6.49
C TRP A 283 -2.25 13.11 -6.07
N ILE A 284 -1.43 12.19 -6.59
CA ILE A 284 -1.48 10.76 -6.24
C ILE A 284 -1.24 10.56 -4.74
N ALA A 285 -0.21 11.21 -4.16
CA ALA A 285 0.10 11.15 -2.74
C ALA A 285 -1.08 11.64 -1.89
N ARG A 286 -1.68 12.78 -2.24
CA ARG A 286 -2.86 13.35 -1.57
C ARG A 286 -4.06 12.41 -1.64
N GLN A 287 -4.39 11.86 -2.82
CA GLN A 287 -5.47 10.87 -2.99
C GLN A 287 -5.26 9.64 -2.11
N MET A 288 -4.04 9.13 -2.06
CA MET A 288 -3.68 7.98 -1.25
C MET A 288 -3.59 8.29 0.26
N GLY A 289 -3.45 9.54 0.67
CA GLY A 289 -3.20 9.93 2.06
C GLY A 289 -1.79 9.55 2.51
N HIS A 290 -0.80 9.92 1.71
CA HIS A 290 0.61 9.94 2.07
C HIS A 290 0.97 11.35 2.52
N SER A 291 1.81 11.46 3.55
CA SER A 291 2.29 12.75 4.07
C SER A 291 3.19 13.48 3.07
N ASP A 292 3.86 12.73 2.20
CA ASP A 292 4.79 13.25 1.21
C ASP A 292 4.85 12.36 -0.05
N THR A 293 5.51 12.83 -1.08
CA THR A 293 5.71 12.10 -2.35
C THR A 293 6.79 11.01 -2.25
N ALA A 294 7.63 11.03 -1.23
CA ALA A 294 8.74 10.07 -1.08
C ALA A 294 8.24 8.62 -1.03
N MET A 295 7.05 8.38 -0.47
CA MET A 295 6.41 7.07 -0.49
C MET A 295 6.00 6.66 -1.90
N VAL A 296 5.58 7.60 -2.74
CA VAL A 296 5.24 7.34 -4.13
C VAL A 296 6.51 7.02 -4.91
N ASP A 297 7.55 7.83 -4.80
CA ASP A 297 8.85 7.61 -5.45
C ASP A 297 9.49 6.28 -5.04
N LYS A 298 9.50 5.97 -3.75
CA LYS A 298 10.09 4.77 -3.19
C LYS A 298 9.44 3.47 -3.67
N HIS A 299 8.14 3.47 -3.89
CA HIS A 299 7.38 2.27 -4.22
C HIS A 299 7.03 2.16 -5.70
N TYR A 300 6.98 3.28 -6.44
CA TYR A 300 6.45 3.31 -7.80
C TYR A 300 7.39 3.91 -8.84
N GLY A 301 8.49 4.54 -8.45
CA GLY A 301 9.43 5.20 -9.38
C GLY A 301 10.00 4.29 -10.47
N LYS A 302 10.04 2.97 -10.24
CA LYS A 302 10.53 1.98 -11.20
C LYS A 302 9.52 1.64 -12.32
N TRP A 303 8.22 1.91 -12.12
CA TRP A 303 7.15 1.50 -13.03
C TRP A 303 6.95 2.44 -14.21
N ILE A 304 7.59 3.60 -14.18
CA ILE A 304 7.47 4.64 -15.20
C ILE A 304 8.04 4.19 -16.56
N ALA A 305 8.92 3.18 -16.59
CA ALA A 305 9.71 2.88 -17.79
C ALA A 305 9.04 1.96 -18.84
N VAL A 306 8.15 1.05 -18.43
CA VAL A 306 7.69 -0.04 -19.32
C VAL A 306 6.43 0.31 -20.13
N ASP A 307 5.53 1.10 -19.55
CA ASP A 307 4.26 1.54 -20.18
C ASP A 307 4.17 3.06 -20.33
N SER A 308 5.31 3.77 -20.25
CA SER A 308 5.33 5.23 -20.30
C SER A 308 4.84 5.74 -21.64
N PRO A 309 3.94 6.74 -21.66
CA PRO A 309 3.68 7.51 -22.88
C PRO A 309 4.99 8.14 -23.37
N ASP A 310 5.09 8.40 -24.66
CA ASP A 310 6.14 9.24 -25.19
C ASP A 310 5.96 10.66 -24.62
N TYR A 311 6.65 10.92 -23.50
CA TYR A 311 6.60 12.21 -22.83
C TYR A 311 7.15 13.37 -23.69
N ALA A 312 8.10 13.07 -24.60
CA ALA A 312 8.64 14.07 -25.52
C ALA A 312 7.56 14.53 -26.50
N SER A 313 6.86 13.59 -27.12
CA SER A 313 5.74 13.92 -28.00
C SER A 313 4.55 14.56 -27.26
N ALA A 314 4.28 14.13 -26.04
CA ALA A 314 3.24 14.76 -25.21
C ALA A 314 3.62 16.21 -24.84
N SER A 315 4.87 16.46 -24.47
CA SER A 315 5.40 17.79 -24.22
C SER A 315 5.35 18.66 -25.47
N ALA A 316 5.77 18.12 -26.62
CA ALA A 316 5.71 18.86 -27.89
C ALA A 316 4.27 19.28 -28.25
N ARG A 317 3.28 18.38 -28.10
CA ARG A 317 1.86 18.70 -28.31
C ARG A 317 1.36 19.79 -27.36
N ASN A 318 1.75 19.73 -26.07
CA ASN A 318 1.36 20.75 -25.10
C ASN A 318 1.99 22.13 -25.42
N LEU A 319 3.26 22.15 -25.78
CA LEU A 319 3.99 23.39 -26.09
C LEU A 319 3.63 23.95 -27.47
N SER A 320 3.19 23.13 -28.40
CA SER A 320 2.80 23.60 -29.75
C SER A 320 1.69 24.65 -29.71
N SER A 321 0.74 24.51 -28.81
CA SER A 321 -0.34 25.50 -28.58
C SER A 321 0.21 26.81 -27.97
N THR A 322 1.30 26.75 -27.20
CA THR A 322 1.92 27.90 -26.55
C THR A 322 2.74 28.72 -27.54
N PHE A 323 3.37 28.02 -28.49
CA PHE A 323 4.23 28.69 -29.51
C PHE A 323 3.52 28.91 -30.86
N ASP A 324 2.24 28.55 -30.97
CA ASP A 324 1.48 28.57 -32.24
C ASP A 324 2.17 27.77 -33.35
N MET A 325 2.87 26.72 -32.99
CA MET A 325 3.61 25.82 -33.89
C MET A 325 2.81 24.55 -34.14
N LYS A 326 2.65 24.14 -35.39
CA LYS A 326 2.06 22.82 -35.72
C LYS A 326 3.08 21.72 -35.41
N VAL A 327 2.72 20.77 -34.57
CA VAL A 327 3.46 19.51 -34.46
C VAL A 327 3.21 18.75 -35.76
N SER A 328 4.21 18.62 -36.63
CA SER A 328 4.17 17.75 -37.77
C SER A 328 3.96 16.30 -37.29
N GLU A 329 3.16 15.53 -38.00
CA GLU A 329 3.07 14.10 -37.73
C GLU A 329 4.47 13.47 -37.72
N PRO A 330 4.73 12.48 -36.85
CA PRO A 330 6.04 11.85 -36.82
C PRO A 330 6.34 11.32 -38.22
N VAL A 331 7.40 11.83 -38.81
CA VAL A 331 7.88 11.35 -40.11
C VAL A 331 8.10 9.85 -39.95
N SER A 332 7.33 9.05 -40.66
CA SER A 332 7.50 7.59 -40.66
C SER A 332 8.94 7.32 -41.13
N MET A 333 9.70 6.56 -40.34
CA MET A 333 11.07 6.15 -40.74
C MET A 333 11.11 5.41 -42.09
N THR A 334 9.97 5.03 -42.62
CA THR A 334 9.79 4.42 -43.95
C THR A 334 9.86 5.44 -45.10
N GLU A 335 9.79 6.76 -44.82
CA GLU A 335 9.87 7.82 -45.85
C GLU A 335 11.24 8.51 -45.93
N ILE A 336 12.20 8.13 -45.11
CA ILE A 336 13.61 8.46 -45.38
C ILE A 336 14.00 7.62 -46.58
N SER A 337 14.04 8.26 -47.75
CA SER A 337 14.35 7.54 -48.98
C SER A 337 15.65 6.75 -48.81
N SER A 338 15.68 5.53 -49.39
CA SER A 338 16.87 4.68 -49.35
C SER A 338 18.11 5.42 -49.85
N GLU A 339 17.94 6.44 -50.69
CA GLU A 339 18.96 7.34 -51.20
C GLU A 339 19.55 8.24 -50.09
N PHE A 340 18.74 8.71 -49.11
CA PHE A 340 19.24 9.55 -48.01
C PHE A 340 20.04 8.75 -47.01
N VAL A 341 19.62 7.49 -46.73
CA VAL A 341 20.37 6.55 -45.90
C VAL A 341 21.69 6.16 -46.58
N ALA A 342 21.66 5.90 -47.89
CA ALA A 342 22.85 5.61 -48.68
C ALA A 342 23.81 6.80 -48.73
N LEU A 343 23.30 8.03 -48.83
CA LEU A 343 24.09 9.26 -48.79
C LEU A 343 24.79 9.43 -47.41
N ILE A 344 24.09 9.23 -46.30
CA ILE A 344 24.67 9.28 -44.94
C ILE A 344 25.77 8.22 -44.79
N GLN A 345 25.54 7.00 -45.26
CA GLN A 345 26.52 5.92 -45.23
C GLN A 345 27.75 6.22 -46.10
N ALA A 346 27.54 6.82 -47.29
CA ALA A 346 28.62 7.24 -48.18
C ALA A 346 29.47 8.37 -47.56
N LEU A 347 28.83 9.34 -46.87
CA LEU A 347 29.51 10.40 -46.16
C LEU A 347 30.28 9.91 -44.94
N GLN A 348 29.76 8.91 -44.21
CA GLN A 348 30.46 8.28 -43.09
C GLN A 348 31.66 7.44 -43.53
N ALA A 349 31.59 6.83 -44.72
CA ALA A 349 32.67 6.03 -45.32
C ALA A 349 33.82 6.84 -45.91
N LYS A 350 33.62 8.16 -46.16
CA LYS A 350 34.63 9.07 -46.73
C LYS A 350 34.73 10.36 -45.96
N PRO A 351 35.61 10.42 -44.92
CA PRO A 351 35.78 11.63 -44.09
C PRO A 351 36.11 12.90 -44.85
N GLU A 352 36.75 12.79 -45.97
CA GLU A 352 37.13 13.92 -46.89
C GLU A 352 35.90 14.62 -47.47
N LEU A 353 34.80 13.87 -47.75
CA LEU A 353 33.55 14.45 -48.23
C LEU A 353 32.77 15.18 -47.10
N LEU A 354 32.92 14.74 -45.88
CA LEU A 354 32.30 15.38 -44.71
C LEU A 354 32.90 16.80 -44.48
N THR A 355 34.21 16.93 -44.65
CA THR A 355 34.90 18.21 -44.53
C THR A 355 34.50 19.17 -45.67
N LEU A 356 34.29 18.67 -46.88
CA LEU A 356 33.85 19.45 -48.02
C LEU A 356 32.42 19.95 -47.91
N VAL A 357 31.52 19.13 -47.37
CA VAL A 357 30.12 19.50 -47.07
C VAL A 357 30.08 20.54 -45.93
N GLN A 358 30.90 20.38 -44.89
CA GLN A 358 31.00 21.35 -43.78
C GLN A 358 31.53 22.71 -44.26
N THR A 359 32.47 22.73 -45.19
CA THR A 359 33.01 23.95 -45.80
C THR A 359 31.98 24.65 -46.67
N LEU A 360 31.17 23.89 -47.41
CA LEU A 360 30.11 24.42 -48.29
C LEU A 360 28.90 24.93 -47.49
N VAL A 361 28.52 24.30 -46.39
CA VAL A 361 27.39 24.69 -45.54
C VAL A 361 27.79 25.82 -44.61
N GLY A 362 29.06 25.91 -44.20
CA GLY A 362 29.59 26.99 -43.35
C GLY A 362 29.91 28.30 -44.09
N SER A 363 29.74 28.36 -45.42
CA SER A 363 30.03 29.53 -46.26
C SER A 363 28.77 30.23 -46.79
N GLN A 364 27.61 29.99 -46.20
CA GLN A 364 26.44 30.86 -46.49
C GLN A 364 26.35 32.01 -45.47
N PRO A 365 26.13 33.24 -45.89
CA PRO A 365 26.11 34.46 -45.06
C PRO A 365 24.88 34.52 -44.14
#